data_8b240d4f7494b8ebc764e3281887ff8c
#
_entry.id   8b240d4f7494b8ebc764e3281887ff8c
#
_cell.length_a   1.000
_cell.length_b   1.000
_cell.length_c   1.000
_cell.angle_alpha   90.00
_cell.angle_beta   90.00
_cell.angle_gamma   90.00
#
_symmetry.space_group_name_H-M   'P 1'
#
loop_
_entity.id
_entity.type
_entity.pdbx_description
1 polymer ?
#
loop_
_entity_poly.entity_id
_entity_poly.type
_entity_poly.pdbx_seq_one_letter_code
_entity_poly.pdbx_strand_id
1 'polypeptide(L)' 'MEVFRMDKKQVEREIGELKMEYINLQGDIEKLESVGQRSFVAKAEIRLGAMEDKLAELNKKLRELS' A
#
# COMPACT_ATOMS: atom_id res chain seq x y z
N MET A 1 -2.08 -10.12 28.96
CA MET A 1 -1.42 -8.94 28.41
C MET A 1 -1.42 -8.92 26.88
N GLU A 2 -1.75 -7.83 26.32
CA GLU A 2 -1.80 -7.65 24.87
C GLU A 2 -0.48 -7.18 24.34
N VAL A 3 0.08 -7.88 23.39
CA VAL A 3 1.38 -7.53 22.85
C VAL A 3 1.28 -7.03 21.42
N PHE A 4 0.34 -7.57 20.66
CA PHE A 4 0.25 -7.25 19.24
C PHE A 4 -1.07 -6.63 18.84
N ARG A 5 -1.65 -5.93 19.75
CA ARG A 5 -2.91 -5.29 19.46
C ARG A 5 -2.67 -4.04 18.62
N MET A 6 -3.31 -4.00 17.46
CA MET A 6 -3.28 -2.79 16.66
C MET A 6 -4.39 -1.87 17.14
N ASP A 7 -4.02 -0.69 17.59
CA ASP A 7 -5.01 0.31 17.94
C ASP A 7 -5.32 1.18 16.72
N LYS A 8 -6.32 2.03 16.87
CA LYS A 8 -6.79 2.88 15.78
C LYS A 8 -5.68 3.76 15.21
N LYS A 9 -4.89 4.37 16.08
CA LYS A 9 -3.82 5.27 15.64
C LYS A 9 -2.76 4.53 14.84
N GLN A 10 -2.43 3.32 15.27
CA GLN A 10 -1.45 2.52 14.57
C GLN A 10 -1.93 2.15 13.17
N VAL A 11 -3.20 1.76 13.06
CA VAL A 11 -3.79 1.43 11.76
C VAL A 11 -3.80 2.65 10.86
N GLU A 12 -4.18 3.81 11.40
CA GLU A 12 -4.20 5.04 10.62
C GLU A 12 -2.80 5.41 10.11
N ARG A 13 -1.79 5.20 10.94
CA ARG A 13 -0.40 5.47 10.54
C ARG A 13 0.04 4.55 9.42
N GLU A 14 -0.28 3.26 9.53
CA GLU A 14 0.09 2.30 8.50
C GLU A 14 -0.61 2.61 7.18
N ILE A 15 -1.87 3.01 7.24
CA ILE A 15 -2.59 3.41 6.04
C ILE A 15 -1.90 4.60 5.38
N GLY A 16 -1.51 5.59 6.16
CA GLY A 16 -0.82 6.77 5.64
C GLY A 16 0.49 6.42 4.97
N GLU A 17 1.28 5.58 5.63
CA GLU A 17 2.58 5.15 5.09
C GLU A 17 2.40 4.36 3.79
N LEU A 18 1.42 3.47 3.78
CA LEU A 18 1.18 2.65 2.61
C LEU A 18 0.67 3.48 1.43
N LYS A 19 -0.15 4.49 1.69
CA LYS A 19 -0.61 5.41 0.65
C LYS A 19 0.55 6.17 0.02
N MET A 20 1.51 6.59 0.83
CA MET A 20 2.71 7.26 0.32
C MET A 20 3.51 6.34 -0.58
N GLU A 21 3.70 5.09 -0.15
CA GLU A 21 4.42 4.10 -0.95
C GLU A 21 3.68 3.83 -2.26
N TYR A 22 2.35 3.77 -2.20
CA TYR A 22 1.54 3.56 -3.39
C TYR A 22 1.73 4.67 -4.41
N ILE A 23 1.68 5.92 -3.94
CA ILE A 23 1.88 7.08 -4.81
C ILE A 23 3.27 7.07 -5.43
N ASN A 24 4.28 6.75 -4.62
CA ASN A 24 5.66 6.69 -5.11
C ASN A 24 5.82 5.60 -6.15
N LEU A 25 5.21 4.45 -5.93
CA LEU A 25 5.30 3.34 -6.88
C LEU A 25 4.58 3.68 -8.19
N GLN A 26 3.45 4.38 -8.12
CA GLN A 26 2.77 4.84 -9.33
C GLN A 26 3.66 5.76 -10.16
N GLY A 27 4.39 6.65 -9.49
CA GLY A 27 5.35 7.52 -10.17
C GLY A 27 6.48 6.74 -10.83
N ASP A 28 6.97 5.71 -10.14
CA ASP A 28 8.00 4.85 -10.69
C ASP A 28 7.51 4.10 -11.92
N ILE A 29 6.27 3.62 -11.89
CA ILE A 29 5.67 2.93 -13.04
C ILE A 29 5.61 3.86 -14.25
N GLU A 30 5.21 5.10 -14.06
CA GLU A 30 5.15 6.06 -15.14
C GLU A 30 6.53 6.26 -15.79
N LYS A 31 7.56 6.35 -14.97
CA LYS A 31 8.94 6.48 -15.45
C LYS A 31 9.38 5.25 -16.22
N LEU A 32 9.08 4.07 -15.69
CA LEU A 32 9.45 2.82 -16.34
C LEU A 32 8.73 2.66 -17.68
N GLU A 33 7.48 3.05 -17.74
CA GLU A 33 6.71 3.00 -18.98
C GLU A 33 7.31 3.93 -20.02
N SER A 34 7.74 5.10 -19.62
CA SER A 34 8.28 6.09 -20.55
C SER A 34 9.59 5.65 -21.17
N VAL A 35 10.34 4.77 -20.51
CA VAL A 35 11.60 4.22 -21.06
C VAL A 35 11.45 2.80 -21.60
N GLY A 36 10.23 2.28 -21.63
CA GLY A 36 9.95 0.98 -22.24
C GLY A 36 10.35 -0.23 -21.44
N GLN A 37 10.48 -0.12 -20.12
CA GLN A 37 10.90 -1.24 -19.27
C GLN A 37 9.70 -2.08 -18.85
N ARG A 38 9.16 -2.84 -19.81
CA ARG A 38 7.89 -3.56 -19.61
C ARG A 38 7.93 -4.60 -18.51
N SER A 39 9.03 -5.32 -18.36
CA SER A 39 9.11 -6.37 -17.34
C SER A 39 9.11 -5.75 -15.95
N PHE A 40 9.75 -4.61 -15.78
CA PHE A 40 9.73 -3.91 -14.50
C PHE A 40 8.37 -3.30 -14.21
N VAL A 41 7.68 -2.81 -15.24
CA VAL A 41 6.32 -2.31 -15.10
C VAL A 41 5.39 -3.42 -14.60
N ALA A 42 5.48 -4.61 -15.20
CA ALA A 42 4.64 -5.75 -14.80
C ALA A 42 4.87 -6.11 -13.33
N LYS A 43 6.13 -6.15 -12.89
CA LYS A 43 6.45 -6.45 -11.50
C LYS A 43 5.92 -5.38 -10.56
N ALA A 44 6.05 -4.12 -10.95
CA ALA A 44 5.60 -3.00 -10.16
C ALA A 44 4.07 -3.00 -10.02
N GLU A 45 3.37 -3.39 -11.08
CA GLU A 45 1.91 -3.46 -11.04
C GLU A 45 1.43 -4.57 -10.11
N ILE A 46 2.16 -5.68 -10.05
CA ILE A 46 1.85 -6.74 -9.10
C ILE A 46 1.99 -6.22 -7.66
N ARG A 47 3.05 -5.47 -7.39
CA ARG A 47 3.24 -4.85 -6.07
C ARG A 47 2.14 -3.86 -5.76
N LEU A 48 1.72 -3.09 -6.75
CA LEU A 48 0.64 -2.13 -6.58
C LEU A 48 -0.65 -2.84 -6.17
N GLY A 49 -0.95 -3.96 -6.82
CA GLY A 49 -2.12 -4.76 -6.48
C GLY A 49 -2.07 -5.29 -5.06
N ALA A 50 -0.88 -5.74 -4.62
CA ALA A 50 -0.70 -6.21 -3.25
C ALA A 50 -0.91 -5.08 -2.25
N MET A 51 -0.46 -3.86 -2.58
CA MET A 51 -0.70 -2.70 -1.73
C MET A 51 -2.17 -2.35 -1.63
N GLU A 52 -2.89 -2.47 -2.75
CA GLU A 52 -4.33 -2.22 -2.75
C GLU A 52 -5.06 -3.19 -1.84
N ASP A 53 -4.68 -4.47 -1.88
CA ASP A 53 -5.26 -5.47 -0.99
C ASP A 53 -4.96 -5.15 0.46
N LYS A 54 -3.73 -4.75 0.74
CA LYS A 54 -3.32 -4.39 2.09
C LYS A 54 -4.08 -3.17 2.60
N LEU A 55 -4.26 -2.17 1.75
CA LEU A 55 -5.04 -0.99 2.11
C LEU A 55 -6.49 -1.35 2.42
N ALA A 56 -7.07 -2.26 1.64
CA ALA A 56 -8.44 -2.70 1.89
C ALA A 56 -8.55 -3.39 3.25
N GLU A 57 -7.56 -4.24 3.59
CA GLU A 57 -7.53 -4.91 4.89
C GLU A 57 -7.41 -3.90 6.03
N LEU A 58 -6.52 -2.94 5.88
CA LEU A 58 -6.31 -1.92 6.92
C LEU A 58 -7.55 -1.04 7.10
N ASN A 59 -8.20 -0.68 6.02
CA ASN A 59 -9.43 0.11 6.09
C ASN A 59 -10.55 -0.67 6.77
N LYS A 60 -10.63 -1.97 6.51
CA LYS A 60 -11.60 -2.82 7.18
C LYS A 60 -11.33 -2.87 8.68
N LYS A 61 -10.06 -3.05 9.03
CA LYS A 61 -9.66 -3.09 10.43
C LYS A 61 -9.98 -1.77 11.14
N LEU A 62 -9.74 -0.66 10.44
CA LEU A 62 -10.04 0.66 10.99
C LEU A 62 -11.53 0.81 11.30
N ARG A 63 -12.38 0.34 10.38
CA ARG A 63 -13.83 0.37 10.62
C ARG A 63 -14.23 -0.47 11.81
N GLU A 64 -13.57 -1.62 12.00
CA GLU A 64 -13.86 -2.50 13.13
C GLU A 64 -13.44 -1.88 14.47
N LEU A 65 -12.43 -1.04 14.44
CA LEU A 65 -11.92 -0.37 15.64
C LEU A 65 -12.64 0.94 15.96
N SER A 66 -13.48 1.40 15.08
CA SER A 66 -14.16 2.70 15.25
C SER A 66 -15.45 2.61 16.06
#